data_0a05e326d36f58a104cab003928b35d4
#
_entry.id   0a05e326d36f58a104cab003928b35d4
#
_cell.length_a   1.000
_cell.length_b   1.000
_cell.length_c   1.000
_cell.angle_alpha   90.00
_cell.angle_beta   90.00
_cell.angle_gamma   90.00
#
_symmetry.space_group_name_H-M   'P 1'
#
loop_
_entity.id
_entity.type
_entity.pdbx_description
1 polymer ?
#
loop_
_entity_poly.entity_id
_entity_poly.type
_entity_poly.pdbx_seq_one_letter_code
_entity_poly.pdbx_strand_id
1 'polypeptide(L)'
;MFAHGYGCDQNMWRAVVPSFEDEYRVVLFDYVGSGLSDLSSFNRTRYSSLTGYAADVIEIIEELGLDRVTFIGHSVSSMIGALAAIERPKLFEQIVMIGPSPSYINDGDYVGGFGRSDIEDLLEMLDNNHAGWSAMMAPIIMGNPDRPELAAELEASFCKTDPVHAQHFARVTFLSDNRSDLVKLHTRTLILQCAEDAIAPLSVGQYVHRCLPESQLIVMDATGHCPHLSSPGPVTDAIRAFI
;
A
#
# COMPACT_ATOMS: atom_id res chain seq x y z
N MET A 1 4.21 10.63 7.57
CA MET A 1 4.05 10.61 6.09
C MET A 1 3.11 9.49 5.74
N PHE A 2 2.09 9.75 4.91
CA PHE A 2 1.08 8.75 4.51
C PHE A 2 1.18 8.49 3.02
N ALA A 3 1.26 7.22 2.63
CA ALA A 3 1.43 6.76 1.25
C ALA A 3 0.30 5.83 0.84
N HIS A 4 -0.37 6.17 -0.26
CA HIS A 4 -1.54 5.47 -0.76
C HIS A 4 -1.20 4.15 -1.46
N GLY A 5 -2.21 3.27 -1.61
CA GLY A 5 -2.11 2.01 -2.35
C GLY A 5 -2.24 2.19 -3.88
N TYR A 6 -2.15 1.06 -4.59
CA TYR A 6 -2.35 1.01 -6.04
C TYR A 6 -3.73 1.60 -6.44
N GLY A 7 -3.75 2.41 -7.50
CA GLY A 7 -4.96 2.99 -8.07
C GLY A 7 -5.65 4.06 -7.20
N CYS A 8 -5.01 4.47 -6.11
CA CYS A 8 -5.50 5.49 -5.20
C CYS A 8 -4.70 6.79 -5.33
N ASP A 9 -5.09 7.78 -4.54
CA ASP A 9 -4.38 9.03 -4.32
C ASP A 9 -4.39 9.39 -2.82
N GLN A 10 -3.78 10.50 -2.46
CA GLN A 10 -3.67 10.95 -1.06
C GLN A 10 -5.01 11.15 -0.35
N ASN A 11 -6.12 11.34 -1.09
CA ASN A 11 -7.45 11.55 -0.50
C ASN A 11 -7.99 10.31 0.23
N MET A 12 -7.42 9.13 -0.02
CA MET A 12 -7.81 7.92 0.72
C MET A 12 -7.53 8.03 2.23
N TRP A 13 -6.68 8.96 2.64
CA TRP A 13 -6.31 9.20 4.04
C TRP A 13 -7.20 10.22 4.77
N ARG A 14 -8.19 10.82 4.10
CA ARG A 14 -9.05 11.91 4.63
C ARG A 14 -9.77 11.60 5.93
N ALA A 15 -10.07 10.31 6.20
CA ALA A 15 -10.75 9.88 7.43
C ALA A 15 -9.78 9.60 8.59
N VAL A 16 -8.49 9.48 8.33
CA VAL A 16 -7.44 9.15 9.31
C VAL A 16 -6.60 10.38 9.66
N VAL A 17 -6.17 11.11 8.65
CA VAL A 17 -5.24 12.26 8.79
C VAL A 17 -5.70 13.33 9.76
N PRO A 18 -6.98 13.77 9.81
CA PRO A 18 -7.40 14.83 10.73
C PRO A 18 -7.10 14.53 12.21
N SER A 19 -6.97 13.27 12.57
CA SER A 19 -6.64 12.87 13.93
C SER A 19 -5.16 13.12 14.31
N PHE A 20 -4.31 13.52 13.37
CA PHE A 20 -2.88 13.71 13.58
C PHE A 20 -2.41 15.15 13.34
N GLU A 21 -3.19 15.98 12.66
CA GLU A 21 -2.78 17.32 12.20
C GLU A 21 -2.44 18.30 13.34
N ASP A 22 -3.09 18.17 14.49
CA ASP A 22 -2.85 19.05 15.64
C ASP A 22 -1.52 18.75 16.38
N GLU A 23 -1.00 17.51 16.24
CA GLU A 23 0.15 17.04 17.01
C GLU A 23 1.38 16.76 16.14
N TYR A 24 1.20 16.54 14.84
CA TYR A 24 2.25 16.11 13.93
C TYR A 24 2.30 16.95 12.65
N ARG A 25 3.49 17.11 12.10
CA ARG A 25 3.64 17.56 10.71
C ARG A 25 3.25 16.42 9.78
N VAL A 26 2.07 16.52 9.18
CA VAL A 26 1.55 15.51 8.24
C VAL A 26 2.08 15.80 6.82
N VAL A 27 2.56 14.75 6.17
CA VAL A 27 2.94 14.79 4.75
C VAL A 27 2.07 13.78 3.99
N LEU A 28 1.37 14.29 2.99
CA LEU A 28 0.60 13.52 2.01
C LEU A 28 1.21 13.76 0.63
N PHE A 29 1.22 12.77 -0.21
CA PHE A 29 1.72 12.88 -1.58
C PHE A 29 1.05 11.85 -2.49
N ASP A 30 1.11 12.11 -3.78
CA ASP A 30 0.69 11.18 -4.83
C ASP A 30 1.94 10.64 -5.52
N TYR A 31 2.04 9.32 -5.71
CA TYR A 31 3.09 8.75 -6.55
C TYR A 31 2.98 9.23 -7.99
N VAL A 32 4.11 9.30 -8.68
CA VAL A 32 4.11 9.58 -10.11
C VAL A 32 3.18 8.61 -10.84
N GLY A 33 2.26 9.16 -11.63
CA GLY A 33 1.21 8.40 -12.30
C GLY A 33 -0.10 8.30 -11.54
N SER A 34 -0.19 8.88 -10.33
CA SER A 34 -1.38 8.89 -9.49
C SER A 34 -1.79 10.30 -9.11
N GLY A 35 -3.08 10.48 -8.79
CA GLY A 35 -3.63 11.73 -8.25
C GLY A 35 -3.31 12.95 -9.10
N LEU A 36 -2.67 13.95 -8.49
CA LEU A 36 -2.27 15.22 -9.12
C LEU A 36 -0.77 15.29 -9.43
N SER A 37 -0.02 14.19 -9.27
CA SER A 37 1.41 14.16 -9.60
C SER A 37 1.66 14.39 -11.09
N ASP A 38 2.75 15.07 -11.40
CA ASP A 38 3.13 15.39 -12.78
C ASP A 38 3.51 14.13 -13.56
N LEU A 39 2.65 13.75 -14.50
CA LEU A 39 2.86 12.58 -15.38
C LEU A 39 4.10 12.72 -16.28
N SER A 40 4.55 13.94 -16.57
CA SER A 40 5.74 14.17 -17.40
C SER A 40 7.03 13.70 -16.72
N SER A 41 7.01 13.54 -15.41
CA SER A 41 8.13 13.02 -14.60
C SER A 41 8.23 11.49 -14.65
N PHE A 42 7.25 10.80 -15.25
CA PHE A 42 7.26 9.34 -15.32
C PHE A 42 8.39 8.82 -16.20
N ASN A 43 9.20 7.94 -15.63
CA ASN A 43 10.29 7.25 -16.34
C ASN A 43 10.15 5.74 -16.17
N ARG A 44 9.81 5.04 -17.25
CA ARG A 44 9.56 3.59 -17.23
C ARG A 44 10.75 2.77 -16.68
N THR A 45 11.98 3.23 -16.90
CA THR A 45 13.18 2.56 -16.39
C THR A 45 13.30 2.76 -14.87
N ARG A 46 13.12 4.00 -14.38
CA ARG A 46 13.13 4.30 -12.94
C ARG A 46 12.06 3.50 -12.20
N TYR A 47 10.86 3.46 -12.74
CA TYR A 47 9.70 2.80 -12.12
C TYR A 47 9.50 1.34 -12.56
N SER A 48 10.56 0.67 -13.05
CA SER A 48 10.49 -0.75 -13.44
C SER A 48 10.35 -1.72 -12.25
N SER A 49 10.52 -1.24 -11.03
CA SER A 49 10.34 -1.97 -9.77
C SER A 49 9.91 -1.02 -8.64
N LEU A 50 9.54 -1.55 -7.48
CA LEU A 50 9.16 -0.76 -6.32
C LEU A 50 10.30 0.12 -5.78
N THR A 51 11.56 -0.17 -6.12
CA THR A 51 12.71 0.65 -5.71
C THR A 51 12.69 2.07 -6.29
N GLY A 52 12.11 2.26 -7.49
CA GLY A 52 11.93 3.60 -8.07
C GLY A 52 10.98 4.46 -7.23
N TYR A 53 9.88 3.88 -6.77
CA TYR A 53 8.93 4.54 -5.88
C TYR A 53 9.49 4.75 -4.48
N ALA A 54 10.33 3.83 -4.00
CA ALA A 54 11.05 4.00 -2.73
C ALA A 54 12.06 5.16 -2.79
N ALA A 55 12.72 5.36 -3.92
CA ALA A 55 13.59 6.50 -4.16
C ALA A 55 12.81 7.83 -4.11
N ASP A 56 11.59 7.88 -4.66
CA ASP A 56 10.74 9.08 -4.56
C ASP A 56 10.39 9.40 -3.10
N VAL A 57 10.08 8.39 -2.29
CA VAL A 57 9.82 8.59 -0.84
C VAL A 57 11.04 9.21 -0.16
N ILE A 58 12.24 8.70 -0.44
CA ILE A 58 13.49 9.23 0.12
C ILE A 58 13.72 10.67 -0.35
N GLU A 59 13.56 10.96 -1.64
CA GLU A 59 13.73 12.29 -2.21
C GLU A 59 12.76 13.31 -1.60
N ILE A 60 11.48 12.93 -1.39
CA ILE A 60 10.49 13.79 -0.72
C ILE A 60 10.91 14.10 0.72
N ILE A 61 11.38 13.10 1.47
CA ILE A 61 11.84 13.27 2.85
C ILE A 61 13.03 14.23 2.90
N GLU A 62 14.01 14.03 2.01
CA GLU A 62 15.23 14.84 1.95
C GLU A 62 14.95 16.28 1.48
N GLU A 63 14.10 16.47 0.45
CA GLU A 63 13.72 17.78 -0.07
C GLU A 63 12.93 18.61 0.96
N LEU A 64 12.08 17.96 1.76
CA LEU A 64 11.35 18.61 2.84
C LEU A 64 12.18 18.84 4.11
N GLY A 65 13.44 18.39 4.12
CA GLY A 65 14.33 18.50 5.27
C GLY A 65 13.81 17.76 6.49
N LEU A 66 13.16 16.60 6.29
CA LEU A 66 12.65 15.78 7.37
C LEU A 66 13.67 14.74 7.81
N ASP A 67 13.62 14.42 9.09
CA ASP A 67 14.36 13.32 9.69
C ASP A 67 13.43 12.49 10.56
N ARG A 68 13.73 11.19 10.72
CA ARG A 68 13.01 10.28 11.62
C ARG A 68 11.49 10.28 11.41
N VAL A 69 11.06 10.09 10.17
CA VAL A 69 9.64 10.08 9.83
C VAL A 69 8.96 8.79 10.30
N THR A 70 7.72 8.90 10.77
CA THR A 70 6.79 7.77 10.81
C THR A 70 6.17 7.62 9.44
N PHE A 71 6.43 6.48 8.77
CA PHE A 71 5.88 6.19 7.46
C PHE A 71 4.68 5.25 7.58
N ILE A 72 3.53 5.66 7.06
CA ILE A 72 2.30 4.88 7.05
C ILE A 72 1.99 4.53 5.59
N GLY A 73 2.15 3.26 5.24
CA GLY A 73 1.93 2.75 3.89
C GLY A 73 0.75 1.78 3.80
N HIS A 74 -0.13 2.01 2.84
CA HIS A 74 -1.21 1.08 2.51
C HIS A 74 -0.80 0.15 1.36
N SER A 75 -1.05 -1.15 1.52
CA SER A 75 -0.88 -2.15 0.44
C SER A 75 0.56 -2.13 -0.11
N VAL A 76 0.73 -1.92 -1.41
CA VAL A 76 2.05 -1.80 -2.08
C VAL A 76 2.97 -0.79 -1.39
N SER A 77 2.43 0.29 -0.83
CA SER A 77 3.22 1.30 -0.11
C SER A 77 3.86 0.76 1.16
N SER A 78 3.35 -0.32 1.73
CA SER A 78 4.03 -1.03 2.83
C SER A 78 5.41 -1.53 2.40
N MET A 79 5.50 -2.12 1.21
CA MET A 79 6.78 -2.59 0.67
C MET A 79 7.64 -1.45 0.15
N ILE A 80 7.05 -0.41 -0.47
CA ILE A 80 7.78 0.79 -0.89
C ILE A 80 8.46 1.45 0.32
N GLY A 81 7.72 1.63 1.42
CA GLY A 81 8.26 2.17 2.67
C GLY A 81 9.34 1.28 3.30
N ALA A 82 9.16 -0.04 3.26
CA ALA A 82 10.18 -1.00 3.71
C ALA A 82 11.48 -0.86 2.92
N LEU A 83 11.39 -0.82 1.57
CA LEU A 83 12.56 -0.66 0.70
C LEU A 83 13.26 0.69 0.93
N ALA A 84 12.51 1.78 1.10
CA ALA A 84 13.06 3.09 1.43
C ALA A 84 13.80 3.08 2.78
N ALA A 85 13.22 2.44 3.81
CA ALA A 85 13.84 2.34 5.12
C ALA A 85 15.06 1.41 5.16
N ILE A 86 15.10 0.38 4.33
CA ILE A 86 16.29 -0.48 4.15
C ILE A 86 17.43 0.34 3.52
N GLU A 87 17.13 1.15 2.50
CA GLU A 87 18.10 1.99 1.80
C GLU A 87 18.62 3.14 2.68
N ARG A 88 17.73 3.82 3.41
CA ARG A 88 18.03 5.02 4.21
C ARG A 88 17.45 4.91 5.64
N PRO A 89 17.92 3.95 6.46
CA PRO A 89 17.30 3.63 7.74
C PRO A 89 17.23 4.81 8.73
N LYS A 90 18.17 5.76 8.65
CA LYS A 90 18.21 6.93 9.55
C LYS A 90 17.08 7.93 9.32
N LEU A 91 16.43 7.89 8.15
CA LEU A 91 15.31 8.78 7.83
C LEU A 91 13.99 8.31 8.46
N PHE A 92 13.91 7.06 8.91
CA PHE A 92 12.67 6.46 9.41
C PHE A 92 12.77 6.17 10.91
N GLU A 93 11.80 6.68 11.67
CA GLU A 93 11.62 6.35 13.09
C GLU A 93 10.92 5.00 13.23
N GLN A 94 9.85 4.85 12.47
CA GLN A 94 9.01 3.66 12.50
C GLN A 94 8.14 3.57 11.23
N ILE A 95 7.61 2.38 10.96
CA ILE A 95 6.76 2.08 9.82
C ILE A 95 5.43 1.51 10.31
N VAL A 96 4.34 1.94 9.69
CA VAL A 96 3.02 1.31 9.79
C VAL A 96 2.65 0.73 8.43
N MET A 97 2.43 -0.56 8.38
CA MET A 97 2.03 -1.31 7.19
C MET A 97 0.55 -1.69 7.32
N ILE A 98 -0.28 -1.23 6.40
CA ILE A 98 -1.72 -1.56 6.38
C ILE A 98 -1.98 -2.48 5.18
N GLY A 99 -2.37 -3.72 5.44
CA GLY A 99 -2.57 -4.74 4.42
C GLY A 99 -1.31 -5.02 3.58
N PRO A 100 -0.14 -5.27 4.20
CA PRO A 100 1.10 -5.48 3.45
C PRO A 100 1.07 -6.77 2.65
N SER A 101 1.71 -6.79 1.48
CA SER A 101 2.06 -8.02 0.78
C SER A 101 3.46 -7.92 0.16
N PRO A 102 4.40 -8.78 0.56
CA PRO A 102 5.74 -8.82 -0.05
C PRO A 102 5.74 -9.57 -1.39
N SER A 103 4.73 -10.41 -1.64
CA SER A 103 4.45 -11.07 -2.91
C SER A 103 2.98 -11.50 -2.94
N TYR A 104 2.31 -11.27 -4.05
CA TYR A 104 0.90 -11.65 -4.22
C TYR A 104 0.75 -13.09 -4.73
N ILE A 105 1.80 -13.66 -5.31
CA ILE A 105 1.79 -14.97 -5.95
C ILE A 105 2.14 -16.06 -4.95
N ASN A 106 1.34 -17.12 -4.92
CA ASN A 106 1.63 -18.35 -4.17
C ASN A 106 2.90 -19.01 -4.71
N ASP A 107 3.81 -19.42 -3.81
CA ASP A 107 5.09 -20.05 -4.18
C ASP A 107 5.53 -21.04 -3.10
N GLY A 108 5.49 -22.32 -3.42
CA GLY A 108 5.75 -23.38 -2.46
C GLY A 108 4.80 -23.30 -1.26
N ASP A 109 5.36 -23.19 -0.07
CA ASP A 109 4.58 -23.05 1.18
C ASP A 109 4.14 -21.61 1.48
N TYR A 110 4.56 -20.65 0.67
CA TYR A 110 4.14 -19.26 0.80
C TYR A 110 2.79 -19.03 0.12
N VAL A 111 1.82 -18.52 0.90
CA VAL A 111 0.48 -18.16 0.41
C VAL A 111 0.43 -16.65 0.22
N GLY A 112 0.56 -16.18 -1.03
CA GLY A 112 0.43 -14.77 -1.40
C GLY A 112 -1.01 -14.33 -1.67
N GLY A 113 -1.91 -15.30 -1.89
CA GLY A 113 -3.34 -15.10 -2.15
C GLY A 113 -3.77 -15.48 -3.57
N PHE A 114 -2.87 -15.43 -4.54
CA PHE A 114 -3.19 -15.68 -5.96
C PHE A 114 -2.28 -16.74 -6.57
N GLY A 115 -2.81 -17.51 -7.51
CA GLY A 115 -1.98 -18.24 -8.45
C GLY A 115 -1.32 -17.28 -9.46
N ARG A 116 -0.23 -17.73 -10.08
CA ARG A 116 0.44 -16.91 -11.11
C ARG A 116 -0.50 -16.62 -12.30
N SER A 117 -1.26 -17.62 -12.75
CA SER A 117 -2.26 -17.44 -13.81
C SER A 117 -3.33 -16.41 -13.44
N ASP A 118 -3.78 -16.39 -12.18
CA ASP A 118 -4.80 -15.45 -11.73
C ASP A 118 -4.30 -14.00 -11.84
N ILE A 119 -3.03 -13.76 -11.48
CA ILE A 119 -2.40 -12.44 -11.65
C ILE A 119 -2.22 -12.08 -13.13
N GLU A 120 -1.81 -13.02 -13.97
CA GLU A 120 -1.66 -12.81 -15.41
C GLU A 120 -3.02 -12.45 -16.05
N ASP A 121 -4.09 -13.17 -15.71
CA ASP A 121 -5.45 -12.90 -16.19
C ASP A 121 -5.97 -11.53 -15.70
N LEU A 122 -5.72 -11.18 -14.42
CA LEU A 122 -6.09 -9.86 -13.88
C LEU A 122 -5.37 -8.71 -14.59
N LEU A 123 -4.08 -8.89 -14.90
CA LEU A 123 -3.29 -7.88 -15.62
C LEU A 123 -3.73 -7.77 -17.10
N GLU A 124 -4.04 -8.89 -17.76
CA GLU A 124 -4.57 -8.89 -19.12
C GLU A 124 -5.94 -8.21 -19.18
N MET A 125 -6.81 -8.47 -18.20
CA MET A 125 -8.11 -7.80 -18.11
C MET A 125 -7.94 -6.29 -17.93
N LEU A 126 -7.01 -5.86 -17.08
CA LEU A 126 -6.69 -4.45 -16.87
C LEU A 126 -6.19 -3.78 -18.16
N ASP A 127 -5.32 -4.47 -18.92
CA ASP A 127 -4.79 -3.97 -20.18
C ASP A 127 -5.89 -3.76 -21.24
N ASN A 128 -6.83 -4.70 -21.29
CA ASN A 128 -7.89 -4.71 -22.31
C ASN A 128 -9.08 -3.82 -21.93
N ASN A 129 -9.41 -3.69 -20.63
CA ASN A 129 -10.58 -2.97 -20.16
C ASN A 129 -10.40 -2.43 -18.75
N HIS A 130 -9.69 -1.31 -18.60
CA HIS A 130 -9.42 -0.67 -17.32
C HIS A 130 -10.71 -0.35 -16.53
N ALA A 131 -11.74 0.18 -17.17
CA ALA A 131 -13.00 0.50 -16.50
C ALA A 131 -13.74 -0.76 -16.02
N GLY A 132 -13.81 -1.81 -16.85
CA GLY A 132 -14.41 -3.09 -16.48
C GLY A 132 -13.64 -3.79 -15.35
N TRP A 133 -12.30 -3.72 -15.37
CA TRP A 133 -11.46 -4.19 -14.28
C TRP A 133 -11.75 -3.43 -12.98
N SER A 134 -11.83 -2.11 -13.06
CA SER A 134 -12.11 -1.25 -11.89
C SER A 134 -13.46 -1.58 -11.25
N ALA A 135 -14.51 -1.71 -12.07
CA ALA A 135 -15.86 -2.05 -11.60
C ALA A 135 -15.93 -3.45 -10.96
N MET A 136 -15.15 -4.42 -11.47
CA MET A 136 -15.09 -5.78 -10.93
C MET A 136 -14.27 -5.81 -9.62
N MET A 137 -13.10 -5.18 -9.61
CA MET A 137 -12.15 -5.33 -8.50
C MET A 137 -12.48 -4.45 -7.29
N ALA A 138 -13.06 -3.27 -7.48
CA ALA A 138 -13.31 -2.35 -6.37
C ALA A 138 -14.20 -2.97 -5.27
N PRO A 139 -15.33 -3.64 -5.54
CA PRO A 139 -16.13 -4.30 -4.52
C PRO A 139 -15.39 -5.48 -3.86
N ILE A 140 -14.57 -6.24 -4.60
CA ILE A 140 -13.76 -7.35 -4.05
C ILE A 140 -12.71 -6.81 -3.08
N ILE A 141 -11.99 -5.77 -3.48
CA ILE A 141 -10.96 -5.11 -2.67
C ILE A 141 -11.58 -4.50 -1.41
N MET A 142 -12.72 -3.81 -1.56
CA MET A 142 -13.37 -3.14 -0.44
C MET A 142 -14.01 -4.12 0.54
N GLY A 143 -14.61 -5.23 0.07
CA GLY A 143 -15.12 -6.32 0.91
C GLY A 143 -16.25 -5.94 1.87
N ASN A 144 -16.97 -4.84 1.64
CA ASN A 144 -18.05 -4.30 2.51
C ASN A 144 -19.34 -4.16 1.69
N PRO A 145 -20.05 -5.25 1.36
CA PRO A 145 -21.21 -5.22 0.45
C PRO A 145 -22.41 -4.46 1.02
N ASP A 146 -22.50 -4.27 2.32
CA ASP A 146 -23.49 -3.46 3.02
C ASP A 146 -23.23 -1.95 2.91
N ARG A 147 -22.07 -1.54 2.43
CA ARG A 147 -21.64 -0.15 2.21
C ARG A 147 -21.11 0.06 0.78
N PRO A 148 -21.98 -0.08 -0.25
CA PRO A 148 -21.58 -0.04 -1.66
C PRO A 148 -20.94 1.29 -2.09
N GLU A 149 -21.20 2.38 -1.36
CA GLU A 149 -20.58 3.68 -1.61
C GLU A 149 -19.05 3.65 -1.48
N LEU A 150 -18.51 2.80 -0.61
CA LEU A 150 -17.05 2.64 -0.46
C LEU A 150 -16.43 1.99 -1.70
N ALA A 151 -17.09 0.97 -2.24
CA ALA A 151 -16.65 0.33 -3.48
C ALA A 151 -16.76 1.29 -4.67
N ALA A 152 -17.85 2.07 -4.77
CA ALA A 152 -18.03 3.06 -5.82
C ALA A 152 -16.96 4.17 -5.77
N GLU A 153 -16.55 4.57 -4.58
CA GLU A 153 -15.47 5.55 -4.39
C GLU A 153 -14.13 4.97 -4.87
N LEU A 154 -13.81 3.73 -4.52
CA LEU A 154 -12.58 3.06 -4.94
C LEU A 154 -12.54 2.86 -6.45
N GLU A 155 -13.67 2.46 -7.07
CA GLU A 155 -13.82 2.37 -8.53
C GLU A 155 -13.56 3.71 -9.20
N ALA A 156 -14.16 4.79 -8.68
CA ALA A 156 -13.95 6.14 -9.19
C ALA A 156 -12.49 6.59 -9.06
N SER A 157 -11.78 6.17 -8.01
CA SER A 157 -10.34 6.41 -7.84
C SER A 157 -9.54 5.69 -8.91
N PHE A 158 -9.79 4.40 -9.14
CA PHE A 158 -9.12 3.64 -10.19
C PHE A 158 -9.31 4.27 -11.57
N CYS A 159 -10.54 4.65 -11.90
CA CYS A 159 -10.88 5.25 -13.20
C CYS A 159 -10.27 6.64 -13.43
N LYS A 160 -9.81 7.34 -12.38
CA LYS A 160 -9.11 8.63 -12.52
C LYS A 160 -7.65 8.47 -12.93
N THR A 161 -7.04 7.33 -12.62
CA THR A 161 -5.64 7.05 -12.95
C THR A 161 -5.49 6.87 -14.45
N ASP A 162 -4.46 7.49 -15.04
CA ASP A 162 -4.13 7.27 -16.47
C ASP A 162 -3.93 5.76 -16.73
N PRO A 163 -4.61 5.16 -17.72
CA PRO A 163 -4.58 3.72 -17.95
C PRO A 163 -3.17 3.16 -18.18
N VAL A 164 -2.30 3.89 -18.89
CA VAL A 164 -0.92 3.43 -19.17
C VAL A 164 -0.10 3.33 -17.88
N HIS A 165 -0.26 4.31 -16.99
CA HIS A 165 0.41 4.33 -15.70
C HIS A 165 -0.19 3.30 -14.75
N ALA A 166 -1.52 3.14 -14.73
CA ALA A 166 -2.21 2.12 -13.96
C ALA A 166 -1.73 0.70 -14.32
N GLN A 167 -1.66 0.39 -15.63
CA GLN A 167 -1.17 -0.89 -16.14
C GLN A 167 0.30 -1.15 -15.75
N HIS A 168 1.14 -0.13 -15.86
CA HIS A 168 2.54 -0.25 -15.48
C HIS A 168 2.71 -0.50 -13.98
N PHE A 169 2.07 0.31 -13.14
CA PHE A 169 2.17 0.18 -11.69
C PHE A 169 1.53 -1.12 -11.17
N ALA A 170 0.43 -1.59 -11.80
CA ALA A 170 -0.16 -2.89 -11.51
C ALA A 170 0.86 -4.03 -11.73
N ARG A 171 1.54 -4.03 -12.87
CA ARG A 171 2.57 -5.06 -13.16
C ARG A 171 3.70 -5.03 -12.16
N VAL A 172 4.20 -3.84 -11.84
CA VAL A 172 5.27 -3.66 -10.85
C VAL A 172 4.82 -4.10 -9.46
N THR A 173 3.56 -3.86 -9.11
CA THR A 173 2.98 -4.24 -7.82
C THR A 173 2.74 -5.76 -7.73
N PHE A 174 1.91 -6.29 -8.63
CA PHE A 174 1.41 -7.67 -8.50
C PHE A 174 2.43 -8.74 -8.89
N LEU A 175 3.47 -8.38 -9.66
CA LEU A 175 4.58 -9.27 -10.00
C LEU A 175 5.81 -9.08 -9.10
N SER A 176 5.76 -8.18 -8.13
CA SER A 176 6.86 -7.97 -7.20
C SER A 176 7.06 -9.17 -6.26
N ASP A 177 8.30 -9.40 -5.87
CA ASP A 177 8.65 -10.30 -4.79
C ASP A 177 9.73 -9.67 -3.91
N ASN A 178 9.30 -9.18 -2.75
CA ASN A 178 10.13 -8.51 -1.77
C ASN A 178 10.31 -9.35 -0.49
N ARG A 179 10.02 -10.65 -0.54
CA ARG A 179 10.13 -11.55 0.62
C ARG A 179 11.56 -11.57 1.18
N SER A 180 12.56 -11.58 0.29
CA SER A 180 13.97 -11.56 0.67
C SER A 180 14.45 -10.23 1.24
N ASP A 181 13.69 -9.17 1.09
CA ASP A 181 14.03 -7.85 1.62
C ASP A 181 13.58 -7.69 3.07
N LEU A 182 12.51 -8.36 3.48
CA LEU A 182 11.95 -8.23 4.83
C LEU A 182 12.99 -8.42 5.93
N VAL A 183 13.88 -9.41 5.80
CA VAL A 183 14.93 -9.69 6.79
C VAL A 183 15.97 -8.57 6.94
N LYS A 184 16.01 -7.62 6.02
CA LYS A 184 16.91 -6.46 6.04
C LYS A 184 16.28 -5.25 6.74
N LEU A 185 14.96 -5.28 6.99
CA LEU A 185 14.24 -4.19 7.64
C LEU A 185 14.36 -4.32 9.17
N HIS A 186 15.07 -3.40 9.78
CA HIS A 186 15.27 -3.33 11.23
C HIS A 186 14.50 -2.17 11.89
N THR A 187 13.76 -1.40 11.10
CA THR A 187 12.93 -0.30 11.59
C THR A 187 11.73 -0.87 12.35
N ARG A 188 11.43 -0.33 13.54
CA ARG A 188 10.24 -0.69 14.33
C ARG A 188 8.98 -0.60 13.47
N THR A 189 8.21 -1.68 13.40
CA THR A 189 7.11 -1.81 12.44
C THR A 189 5.81 -2.25 13.10
N LEU A 190 4.71 -1.56 12.79
CA LEU A 190 3.35 -2.00 13.07
C LEU A 190 2.72 -2.57 11.79
N ILE A 191 2.12 -3.74 11.90
CA ILE A 191 1.35 -4.38 10.83
C ILE A 191 -0.11 -4.38 11.23
N LEU A 192 -0.96 -3.73 10.42
CA LEU A 192 -2.41 -3.76 10.55
C LEU A 192 -2.97 -4.65 9.44
N GLN A 193 -3.54 -5.78 9.81
CA GLN A 193 -4.07 -6.75 8.87
C GLN A 193 -5.54 -7.02 9.17
N CYS A 194 -6.41 -6.86 8.17
CA CYS A 194 -7.80 -7.26 8.33
C CYS A 194 -7.94 -8.78 8.49
N ALA A 195 -8.92 -9.20 9.29
CA ALA A 195 -9.22 -10.63 9.47
C ALA A 195 -9.66 -11.28 8.14
N GLU A 196 -10.39 -10.53 7.32
CA GLU A 196 -10.83 -10.93 5.98
C GLU A 196 -10.35 -9.92 4.95
N ASP A 197 -9.37 -10.31 4.15
CA ASP A 197 -8.78 -9.50 3.08
C ASP A 197 -8.56 -10.40 1.85
N ALA A 198 -9.25 -10.10 0.76
CA ALA A 198 -9.19 -10.86 -0.48
C ALA A 198 -7.90 -10.62 -1.29
N ILE A 199 -7.17 -9.54 -0.99
CA ILE A 199 -5.95 -9.14 -1.73
C ILE A 199 -4.69 -9.58 -0.99
N ALA A 200 -4.64 -9.38 0.32
CA ALA A 200 -3.55 -9.82 1.19
C ALA A 200 -4.14 -10.63 2.36
N PRO A 201 -4.31 -11.94 2.21
CA PRO A 201 -4.88 -12.78 3.26
C PRO A 201 -4.13 -12.64 4.59
N LEU A 202 -4.81 -12.92 5.71
CA LEU A 202 -4.22 -12.84 7.06
C LEU A 202 -2.89 -13.58 7.18
N SER A 203 -2.74 -14.72 6.47
CA SER A 203 -1.49 -15.48 6.42
C SER A 203 -0.30 -14.68 5.91
N VAL A 204 -0.53 -13.70 5.02
CA VAL A 204 0.50 -12.80 4.49
C VAL A 204 0.98 -11.84 5.58
N GLY A 205 0.07 -11.18 6.29
CA GLY A 205 0.43 -10.33 7.43
C GLY A 205 1.19 -11.09 8.52
N GLN A 206 0.77 -12.33 8.82
CA GLN A 206 1.47 -13.22 9.72
C GLN A 206 2.86 -13.61 9.21
N TYR A 207 3.01 -13.82 7.90
CA TYR A 207 4.32 -14.09 7.28
C TYR A 207 5.26 -12.87 7.43
N VAL A 208 4.76 -11.68 7.11
CA VAL A 208 5.53 -10.43 7.27
C VAL A 208 5.99 -10.26 8.71
N HIS A 209 5.08 -10.46 9.68
CA HIS A 209 5.41 -10.40 11.10
C HIS A 209 6.49 -11.39 11.53
N ARG A 210 6.43 -12.63 11.04
CA ARG A 210 7.48 -13.63 11.34
C ARG A 210 8.84 -13.26 10.76
N CYS A 211 8.87 -12.53 9.64
CA CYS A 211 10.11 -12.10 8.99
C CYS A 211 10.71 -10.82 9.59
N LEU A 212 9.91 -10.01 10.30
CA LEU A 212 10.32 -8.72 10.88
C LEU A 212 10.49 -8.83 12.39
N PRO A 213 11.74 -8.88 12.92
CA PRO A 213 11.99 -9.09 14.35
C PRO A 213 11.46 -7.96 15.24
N GLU A 214 11.47 -6.72 14.75
CA GLU A 214 11.02 -5.51 15.46
C GLU A 214 9.59 -5.12 15.08
N SER A 215 8.69 -6.10 14.87
CA SER A 215 7.33 -5.82 14.45
C SER A 215 6.27 -6.22 15.49
N GLN A 216 5.12 -5.54 15.40
CA GLN A 216 3.88 -5.88 16.06
C GLN A 216 2.81 -6.14 14.99
N LEU A 217 2.01 -7.18 15.17
CA LEU A 217 0.87 -7.48 14.32
C LEU A 217 -0.43 -7.27 15.10
N ILE A 218 -1.29 -6.42 14.55
CA ILE A 218 -2.68 -6.26 15.01
C ILE A 218 -3.59 -6.83 13.92
N VAL A 219 -4.32 -7.88 14.26
CA VAL A 219 -5.40 -8.39 13.42
C VAL A 219 -6.64 -7.55 13.72
N MET A 220 -7.08 -6.79 12.73
CA MET A 220 -8.23 -5.91 12.85
C MET A 220 -9.52 -6.68 12.64
N ASP A 221 -10.51 -6.45 13.49
CA ASP A 221 -11.89 -6.92 13.29
C ASP A 221 -12.54 -6.04 12.19
N ALA A 222 -12.07 -6.24 10.97
CA ALA A 222 -12.48 -5.50 9.78
C ALA A 222 -12.37 -6.40 8.55
N THR A 223 -13.19 -6.11 7.56
CA THR A 223 -13.24 -6.82 6.27
C THR A 223 -12.76 -5.89 5.15
N GLY A 224 -12.08 -6.48 4.18
CA GLY A 224 -11.56 -5.80 3.00
C GLY A 224 -10.14 -5.27 3.17
N HIS A 225 -9.59 -4.83 2.04
CA HIS A 225 -8.19 -4.42 1.94
C HIS A 225 -7.95 -2.96 2.36
N CYS A 226 -9.02 -2.16 2.54
CA CYS A 226 -8.93 -0.72 2.81
C CYS A 226 -9.53 -0.33 4.18
N PRO A 227 -9.00 -0.84 5.33
CA PRO A 227 -9.56 -0.55 6.64
C PRO A 227 -9.49 0.93 7.03
N HIS A 228 -8.53 1.70 6.50
CA HIS A 228 -8.43 3.15 6.68
C HIS A 228 -9.59 3.93 6.05
N LEU A 229 -10.37 3.31 5.14
CA LEU A 229 -11.63 3.84 4.60
C LEU A 229 -12.85 3.22 5.28
N SER A 230 -12.84 1.91 5.48
CA SER A 230 -14.01 1.18 6.00
C SER A 230 -14.10 1.20 7.54
N SER A 231 -12.97 1.33 8.25
CA SER A 231 -12.87 1.31 9.71
C SER A 231 -11.81 2.29 10.22
N PRO A 232 -11.90 3.60 9.86
CA PRO A 232 -10.84 4.57 10.14
C PRO A 232 -10.56 4.79 11.62
N GLY A 233 -11.56 4.69 12.50
CA GLY A 233 -11.39 4.83 13.94
C GLY A 233 -10.39 3.81 14.51
N PRO A 234 -10.65 2.50 14.40
CA PRO A 234 -9.72 1.46 14.83
C PRO A 234 -8.32 1.57 14.22
N VAL A 235 -8.21 1.97 12.94
CA VAL A 235 -6.91 2.22 12.29
C VAL A 235 -6.17 3.37 12.97
N THR A 236 -6.87 4.49 13.20
CA THR A 236 -6.33 5.67 13.89
C THR A 236 -5.85 5.33 15.28
N ASP A 237 -6.67 4.62 16.06
CA ASP A 237 -6.36 4.23 17.45
C ASP A 237 -5.12 3.34 17.50
N ALA A 238 -5.01 2.37 16.58
CA ALA A 238 -3.86 1.49 16.50
C ALA A 238 -2.57 2.24 16.12
N ILE A 239 -2.65 3.18 15.17
CA ILE A 239 -1.51 4.03 14.81
C ILE A 239 -1.10 4.90 16.02
N ARG A 240 -2.05 5.61 16.66
CA ARG A 240 -1.75 6.46 17.82
C ARG A 240 -1.13 5.70 19.00
N ALA A 241 -1.56 4.48 19.23
CA ALA A 241 -1.00 3.65 20.30
C ALA A 241 0.43 3.17 20.00
N PHE A 242 0.81 3.16 18.73
CA PHE A 242 2.13 2.71 18.29
C PHE A 242 3.14 3.84 18.21
N ILE A 243 2.76 5.05 17.77
CA ILE A 243 3.65 6.22 17.65
C ILE A 243 3.75 7.01 18.97
#